data_680a4469559c52a75b507490d73d1655
#
_entry.id   680a4469559c52a75b507490d73d1655
#
_cell.length_a   1.000
_cell.length_b   1.000
_cell.length_c   1.000
_cell.angle_alpha   90.00
_cell.angle_beta   90.00
_cell.angle_gamma   90.00
#
_symmetry.space_group_name_H-M   'P 1'
#
loop_
_entity.id
_entity.type
_entity.pdbx_description
1 polymer ?
#
loop_
_entity_poly.entity_id
_entity_poly.type
_entity_poly.pdbx_seq_one_letter_code
_entity_poly.pdbx_strand_id
1 'polypeptide(L)'
;MKLISPIEIDRFVQKLLDKINYEFDPEIIPVVIEPYAKIRNCFQNVDEKIKRDGGNVHYGWAIFKSDILCEAERHAVWENADGDLVDITPRELEFKQIMFVSENDFVYKGQLVDNIRINITDNPIVEDFITVCESLEQLYTYGQRINDEQLNIPAPAAKLILEYENLKAAYLVYINLGGRPKSKCICGGQKNYKNCQENEIK
;
A
#
# COMPACT_ATOMS: atom_id res chain seq x y z
N MET A 1 -8.59 -1.54 -13.30
CA MET A 1 -7.75 -2.46 -12.47
C MET A 1 -8.62 -3.02 -11.36
N LYS A 2 -8.77 -4.34 -11.27
CA LYS A 2 -9.54 -5.00 -10.22
C LYS A 2 -8.61 -5.23 -9.02
N LEU A 3 -8.95 -4.70 -7.84
CA LEU A 3 -8.24 -4.96 -6.60
C LEU A 3 -9.03 -6.00 -5.78
N ILE A 4 -8.34 -7.00 -5.28
CA ILE A 4 -8.90 -8.04 -4.39
C ILE A 4 -7.99 -8.19 -3.17
N SER A 5 -8.54 -8.63 -2.04
CA SER A 5 -7.75 -9.30 -1.01
C SER A 5 -7.81 -10.80 -1.27
N PRO A 6 -6.67 -11.49 -1.47
CA PRO A 6 -6.66 -12.92 -1.75
C PRO A 6 -7.16 -13.71 -0.54
N ILE A 7 -7.80 -14.86 -0.81
CA ILE A 7 -8.25 -15.80 0.23
C ILE A 7 -7.40 -17.08 0.24
N GLU A 8 -6.52 -17.21 -0.75
CA GLU A 8 -5.60 -18.34 -0.91
C GLU A 8 -4.21 -17.82 -1.23
N ILE A 9 -3.20 -18.56 -0.81
CA ILE A 9 -1.80 -18.25 -1.07
C ILE A 9 -1.39 -18.85 -2.42
N ASP A 10 -1.45 -18.02 -3.47
CA ASP A 10 -0.87 -18.39 -4.77
C ASP A 10 0.63 -18.05 -4.83
N ARG A 11 1.29 -18.39 -5.94
CA ARG A 11 2.73 -18.15 -6.14
C ARG A 11 3.16 -16.69 -5.96
N PHE A 12 2.28 -15.73 -6.24
CA PHE A 12 2.60 -14.30 -6.12
C PHE A 12 2.42 -13.82 -4.70
N VAL A 13 1.35 -14.26 -4.03
CA VAL A 13 1.17 -14.03 -2.61
C VAL A 13 2.35 -14.61 -1.84
N GLN A 14 2.75 -15.86 -2.13
CA GLN A 14 3.92 -16.48 -1.49
C GLN A 14 5.19 -15.66 -1.70
N LYS A 15 5.46 -15.22 -2.95
CA LYS A 15 6.61 -14.36 -3.24
C LYS A 15 6.58 -13.03 -2.45
N LEU A 16 5.40 -12.44 -2.24
CA LEU A 16 5.24 -11.24 -1.43
C LEU A 16 5.49 -11.54 0.05
N LEU A 17 4.93 -12.63 0.57
CA LEU A 17 5.14 -13.09 1.93
C LEU A 17 6.63 -13.33 2.22
N ASP A 18 7.34 -13.99 1.31
CA ASP A 18 8.79 -14.18 1.41
C ASP A 18 9.54 -12.83 1.44
N LYS A 19 9.08 -11.84 0.65
CA LYS A 19 9.69 -10.50 0.61
C LYS A 19 9.50 -9.72 1.92
N ILE A 20 8.35 -9.88 2.58
CA ILE A 20 8.09 -9.25 3.89
C ILE A 20 8.70 -10.03 5.05
N ASN A 21 9.28 -11.21 4.80
CA ASN A 21 9.88 -12.09 5.81
C ASN A 21 8.89 -12.38 6.96
N TYR A 22 7.68 -12.85 6.61
CA TYR A 22 6.60 -13.08 7.55
C TYR A 22 6.95 -14.10 8.64
N GLU A 23 6.46 -13.87 9.85
CA GLU A 23 6.67 -14.74 11.01
C GLU A 23 5.45 -15.60 11.32
N PHE A 24 4.26 -15.08 11.02
CA PHE A 24 2.98 -15.73 11.30
C PHE A 24 2.27 -16.08 10.01
N ASP A 25 1.57 -17.21 10.03
CA ASP A 25 0.74 -17.62 8.89
C ASP A 25 -0.33 -16.56 8.59
N PRO A 26 -0.60 -16.28 7.31
CA PRO A 26 -1.67 -15.37 6.94
C PRO A 26 -3.05 -15.87 7.39
N GLU A 27 -3.85 -14.97 7.92
CA GLU A 27 -5.23 -15.22 8.34
C GLU A 27 -6.22 -14.47 7.45
N ILE A 28 -7.41 -15.06 7.23
CA ILE A 28 -8.52 -14.37 6.57
C ILE A 28 -9.42 -13.83 7.67
N ILE A 29 -9.39 -12.51 7.84
CA ILE A 29 -10.13 -11.84 8.90
C ILE A 29 -11.32 -11.05 8.35
N PRO A 30 -12.43 -10.93 9.09
CA PRO A 30 -13.59 -10.16 8.68
C PRO A 30 -13.30 -8.65 8.67
N VAL A 31 -14.03 -7.93 7.81
CA VAL A 31 -14.06 -6.46 7.79
C VAL A 31 -15.40 -5.99 8.36
N VAL A 32 -15.37 -5.29 9.48
CA VAL A 32 -16.55 -4.72 10.16
C VAL A 32 -16.27 -3.25 10.44
N ILE A 33 -16.72 -2.39 9.54
CA ILE A 33 -16.40 -0.96 9.58
C ILE A 33 -17.07 -0.29 10.77
N GLU A 34 -16.27 0.41 11.57
CA GLU A 34 -16.79 1.25 12.65
C GLU A 34 -17.28 2.61 12.14
N PRO A 35 -18.41 3.14 12.62
CA PRO A 35 -19.00 4.38 12.10
C PRO A 35 -18.11 5.62 12.25
N TYR A 36 -17.18 5.61 13.20
CA TYR A 36 -16.23 6.71 13.43
C TYR A 36 -14.91 6.54 12.67
N ALA A 37 -14.65 5.33 12.13
CA ALA A 37 -13.39 5.04 11.49
C ALA A 37 -13.22 5.84 10.19
N LYS A 38 -11.99 6.27 9.94
CA LYS A 38 -11.61 7.07 8.77
C LYS A 38 -10.74 6.27 7.83
N ILE A 39 -10.90 6.51 6.52
CA ILE A 39 -10.03 5.95 5.48
C ILE A 39 -8.58 6.35 5.76
N ARG A 40 -7.63 5.41 5.55
CA ARG A 40 -6.17 5.61 5.69
C ARG A 40 -5.69 5.88 7.13
N ASN A 41 -6.54 5.69 8.13
CA ASN A 41 -6.22 5.94 9.55
C ASN A 41 -6.31 4.65 10.39
N CYS A 42 -5.85 3.51 9.87
CA CYS A 42 -6.01 2.21 10.53
C CYS A 42 -5.47 2.21 11.96
N PHE A 43 -4.31 2.80 12.20
CA PHE A 43 -3.69 2.87 13.54
C PHE A 43 -4.56 3.66 14.52
N GLN A 44 -5.03 4.85 14.12
CA GLN A 44 -5.86 5.71 14.95
C GLN A 44 -7.27 5.12 15.15
N ASN A 45 -7.82 4.47 14.13
CA ASN A 45 -9.10 3.80 14.20
C ASN A 45 -9.08 2.69 15.27
N VAL A 46 -8.02 1.87 15.28
CA VAL A 46 -7.86 0.78 16.24
C VAL A 46 -7.59 1.33 17.64
N ASP A 47 -6.75 2.38 17.78
CA ASP A 47 -6.54 3.04 19.07
C ASP A 47 -7.86 3.56 19.68
N GLU A 48 -8.72 4.15 18.85
CA GLU A 48 -10.05 4.62 19.29
C GLU A 48 -10.98 3.46 19.66
N LYS A 49 -10.93 2.34 18.90
CA LYS A 49 -11.69 1.12 19.19
C LYS A 49 -11.33 0.57 20.57
N ILE A 50 -10.04 0.45 20.86
CA ILE A 50 -9.55 -0.05 22.14
C ILE A 50 -10.00 0.84 23.31
N LYS A 51 -9.99 2.17 23.14
CA LYS A 51 -10.47 3.11 24.16
C LYS A 51 -11.96 2.94 24.47
N ARG A 52 -12.77 2.57 23.47
CA ARG A 52 -14.23 2.43 23.58
C ARG A 52 -14.64 1.06 24.12
N ASP A 53 -14.05 0.01 23.56
CA ASP A 53 -14.55 -1.36 23.72
C ASP A 53 -13.51 -2.31 24.35
N GLY A 54 -12.30 -1.84 24.62
CA GLY A 54 -11.19 -2.69 25.07
C GLY A 54 -10.61 -3.51 23.93
N GLY A 55 -9.94 -4.62 24.26
CA GLY A 55 -9.23 -5.46 23.33
C GLY A 55 -7.79 -4.98 23.08
N ASN A 56 -7.17 -5.47 22.00
CA ASN A 56 -5.78 -5.20 21.69
C ASN A 56 -5.62 -4.73 20.23
N VAL A 57 -4.44 -4.18 19.92
CA VAL A 57 -4.03 -3.91 18.55
C VAL A 57 -3.13 -5.04 18.06
N HIS A 58 -3.35 -5.49 16.82
CA HIS A 58 -2.40 -6.27 16.06
C HIS A 58 -1.88 -5.43 14.89
N TYR A 59 -0.56 -5.29 14.82
CA TYR A 59 0.13 -4.68 13.68
C TYR A 59 0.55 -5.77 12.69
N GLY A 60 0.65 -5.39 11.43
CA GLY A 60 1.08 -6.33 10.39
C GLY A 60 0.85 -5.81 8.99
N TRP A 61 0.48 -6.72 8.11
CA TRP A 61 0.31 -6.48 6.69
C TRP A 61 -1.05 -6.96 6.19
N ALA A 62 -1.83 -6.06 5.60
CA ALA A 62 -2.99 -6.41 4.81
C ALA A 62 -2.56 -6.70 3.37
N ILE A 63 -2.93 -7.85 2.82
CA ILE A 63 -2.46 -8.32 1.52
C ILE A 63 -3.51 -8.03 0.46
N PHE A 64 -3.08 -7.35 -0.61
CA PHE A 64 -3.91 -7.03 -1.76
C PHE A 64 -3.25 -7.46 -3.07
N LYS A 65 -4.07 -7.74 -4.06
CA LYS A 65 -3.64 -8.16 -5.39
C LYS A 65 -4.48 -7.49 -6.46
N SER A 66 -3.81 -6.98 -7.48
CA SER A 66 -4.43 -6.42 -8.69
C SER A 66 -4.02 -7.21 -9.92
N ASP A 67 -4.35 -6.69 -11.11
CA ASP A 67 -3.92 -7.30 -12.38
C ASP A 67 -2.42 -7.10 -12.67
N ILE A 68 -1.75 -6.18 -11.96
CA ILE A 68 -0.35 -5.81 -12.25
C ILE A 68 0.60 -6.01 -11.07
N LEU A 69 0.13 -5.94 -9.82
CA LEU A 69 0.98 -6.07 -8.63
C LEU A 69 0.27 -6.81 -7.50
N CYS A 70 1.07 -7.37 -6.61
CA CYS A 70 0.68 -7.80 -5.28
C CYS A 70 1.33 -6.86 -4.25
N GLU A 71 0.57 -6.44 -3.25
CA GLU A 71 0.96 -5.42 -2.27
C GLU A 71 0.68 -5.90 -0.86
N ALA A 72 1.63 -5.69 0.03
CA ALA A 72 1.47 -5.75 1.47
C ALA A 72 1.35 -4.31 1.99
N GLU A 73 0.17 -3.94 2.44
CA GLU A 73 -0.13 -2.65 3.07
C GLU A 73 0.16 -2.74 4.56
N ARG A 74 0.99 -1.86 5.09
CA ARG A 74 1.23 -1.77 6.53
C ARG A 74 -0.07 -1.37 7.22
N HIS A 75 -0.55 -2.21 8.15
CA HIS A 75 -1.89 -2.11 8.67
C HIS A 75 -1.98 -2.42 10.16
N ALA A 76 -3.08 -1.98 10.77
CA ALA A 76 -3.47 -2.34 12.13
C ALA A 76 -4.90 -2.89 12.13
N VAL A 77 -5.11 -3.95 12.88
CA VAL A 77 -6.41 -4.56 13.10
C VAL A 77 -6.70 -4.66 14.60
N TRP A 78 -7.97 -4.73 14.95
CA TRP A 78 -8.43 -4.88 16.33
C TRP A 78 -8.60 -6.35 16.70
N GLU A 79 -8.11 -6.72 17.88
CA GLU A 79 -8.37 -8.01 18.51
C GLU A 79 -9.44 -7.82 19.59
N ASN A 80 -10.54 -8.58 19.52
CA ASN A 80 -11.61 -8.55 20.48
C ASN A 80 -11.26 -9.33 21.77
N ALA A 81 -12.18 -9.35 22.74
CA ALA A 81 -11.98 -10.07 24.02
C ALA A 81 -11.90 -11.61 23.86
N ASP A 82 -12.39 -12.15 22.76
CA ASP A 82 -12.36 -13.58 22.43
C ASP A 82 -11.09 -13.98 21.68
N GLY A 83 -10.24 -13.00 21.30
CA GLY A 83 -9.01 -13.19 20.54
C GLY A 83 -9.20 -13.16 19.01
N ASP A 84 -10.40 -12.79 18.51
CA ASP A 84 -10.63 -12.69 17.08
C ASP A 84 -10.09 -11.37 16.52
N LEU A 85 -9.42 -11.45 15.38
CA LEU A 85 -8.94 -10.29 14.63
C LEU A 85 -10.04 -9.74 13.71
N VAL A 86 -10.22 -8.42 13.71
CA VAL A 86 -11.22 -7.73 12.89
C VAL A 86 -10.60 -6.46 12.28
N ASP A 87 -10.70 -6.30 10.97
CA ASP A 87 -10.40 -5.02 10.32
C ASP A 87 -11.60 -4.08 10.43
N ILE A 88 -11.39 -2.94 11.06
CA ILE A 88 -12.44 -1.95 11.30
C ILE A 88 -12.30 -0.69 10.44
N THR A 89 -11.31 -0.67 9.55
CA THR A 89 -10.94 0.51 8.78
C THR A 89 -11.63 0.54 7.40
N PRO A 90 -12.37 1.60 7.08
CA PRO A 90 -12.98 1.76 5.76
C PRO A 90 -11.93 1.96 4.67
N ARG A 91 -12.24 1.48 3.47
CA ARG A 91 -11.44 1.66 2.24
C ARG A 91 -12.30 2.25 1.13
N GLU A 92 -11.66 2.72 0.06
CA GLU A 92 -12.36 3.21 -1.15
C GLU A 92 -13.13 2.08 -1.87
N LEU A 93 -12.65 0.85 -1.74
CA LEU A 93 -13.33 -0.36 -2.19
C LEU A 93 -13.81 -1.18 -1.00
N GLU A 94 -15.00 -1.72 -1.09
CA GLU A 94 -15.58 -2.55 -0.04
C GLU A 94 -15.00 -3.97 -0.08
N PHE A 95 -14.55 -4.43 1.08
CA PHE A 95 -14.13 -5.82 1.33
C PHE A 95 -14.98 -6.39 2.47
N LYS A 96 -15.37 -7.65 2.38
CA LYS A 96 -16.03 -8.38 3.47
C LYS A 96 -15.02 -9.02 4.41
N GLN A 97 -13.84 -9.31 3.88
CA GLN A 97 -12.72 -9.93 4.56
C GLN A 97 -11.41 -9.54 3.87
N ILE A 98 -10.32 -9.60 4.60
CA ILE A 98 -8.97 -9.39 4.07
C ILE A 98 -8.04 -10.52 4.51
N MET A 99 -6.97 -10.76 3.73
CA MET A 99 -5.82 -11.53 4.21
C MET A 99 -4.93 -10.60 5.01
N PHE A 100 -4.63 -11.00 6.25
CA PHE A 100 -3.79 -10.26 7.17
C PHE A 100 -2.66 -11.14 7.70
N VAL A 101 -1.48 -10.56 7.88
CA VAL A 101 -0.30 -11.22 8.44
C VAL A 101 0.17 -10.41 9.64
N SER A 102 0.11 -10.98 10.82
CA SER A 102 0.57 -10.32 12.06
C SER A 102 2.09 -10.20 12.09
N GLU A 103 2.59 -9.14 12.74
CA GLU A 103 4.01 -8.88 12.96
C GLU A 103 4.23 -8.33 14.38
N ASN A 104 5.05 -9.02 15.18
CA ASN A 104 5.27 -8.63 16.57
C ASN A 104 6.30 -7.52 16.75
N ASP A 105 7.29 -7.45 15.84
CA ASP A 105 8.41 -6.52 16.00
C ASP A 105 8.09 -5.08 15.61
N PHE A 106 6.93 -4.87 14.96
CA PHE A 106 6.49 -3.54 14.59
C PHE A 106 5.59 -2.91 15.66
N VAL A 107 5.89 -1.67 16.02
CA VAL A 107 5.04 -0.83 16.88
C VAL A 107 4.85 0.52 16.22
N TYR A 108 3.60 0.92 16.04
CA TYR A 108 3.27 2.24 15.54
C TYR A 108 3.45 3.32 16.62
N LYS A 109 4.23 4.37 16.32
CA LYS A 109 4.51 5.52 17.20
C LYS A 109 4.23 6.86 16.50
N GLY A 110 3.37 6.85 15.47
CA GLY A 110 3.08 8.03 14.64
C GLY A 110 4.00 8.19 13.42
N GLN A 111 4.95 7.26 13.22
CA GLN A 111 5.82 7.27 12.04
C GLN A 111 5.02 7.01 10.75
N LEU A 112 5.53 7.52 9.65
CA LEU A 112 5.05 7.12 8.33
C LEU A 112 5.51 5.69 8.05
N VAL A 113 4.69 4.95 7.34
CA VAL A 113 4.90 3.54 7.02
C VAL A 113 4.82 3.33 5.53
N ASP A 114 5.65 2.42 5.03
CA ASP A 114 5.73 2.08 3.62
C ASP A 114 4.98 0.78 3.34
N ASN A 115 4.45 0.66 2.12
CA ASN A 115 3.90 -0.58 1.60
C ASN A 115 4.97 -1.33 0.80
N ILE A 116 4.89 -2.66 0.79
CA ILE A 116 5.80 -3.50 0.02
C ILE A 116 5.04 -4.04 -1.19
N ARG A 117 5.64 -3.89 -2.39
CA ARG A 117 5.00 -4.28 -3.66
C ARG A 117 5.90 -5.23 -4.45
N ILE A 118 5.26 -6.09 -5.22
CA ILE A 118 5.92 -6.90 -6.24
C ILE A 118 5.14 -6.84 -7.56
N ASN A 119 5.89 -6.81 -8.66
CA ASN A 119 5.34 -6.99 -10.00
C ASN A 119 4.91 -8.45 -10.20
N ILE A 120 3.68 -8.66 -10.65
CA ILE A 120 3.13 -9.99 -10.95
C ILE A 120 2.96 -10.22 -12.45
N THR A 121 3.49 -9.33 -13.28
CA THR A 121 3.41 -9.39 -14.75
C THR A 121 4.80 -9.61 -15.36
N ASP A 122 4.84 -9.75 -16.68
CA ASP A 122 6.07 -9.74 -17.48
C ASP A 122 6.46 -8.33 -17.97
N ASN A 123 5.72 -7.28 -17.56
CA ASN A 123 5.97 -5.91 -17.98
C ASN A 123 6.94 -5.20 -17.03
N PRO A 124 8.19 -4.93 -17.44
CA PRO A 124 9.16 -4.26 -16.59
C PRO A 124 8.77 -2.81 -16.24
N ILE A 125 7.84 -2.18 -16.96
CA ILE A 125 7.33 -0.84 -16.63
C ILE A 125 6.57 -0.85 -15.28
N VAL A 126 6.09 -2.00 -14.84
CA VAL A 126 5.47 -2.15 -13.51
C VAL A 126 6.52 -2.01 -12.40
N GLU A 127 7.78 -2.41 -12.64
CA GLU A 127 8.89 -2.15 -11.69
C GLU A 127 9.17 -0.65 -11.58
N ASP A 128 9.18 0.07 -12.71
CA ASP A 128 9.35 1.53 -12.69
C ASP A 128 8.20 2.22 -11.93
N PHE A 129 6.96 1.74 -12.12
CA PHE A 129 5.79 2.20 -11.35
C PHE A 129 5.96 1.94 -9.84
N ILE A 130 6.45 0.77 -9.44
CA ILE A 130 6.72 0.42 -8.03
C ILE A 130 7.79 1.37 -7.47
N THR A 131 8.88 1.61 -8.22
CA THR A 131 9.93 2.56 -7.83
C THR A 131 9.38 3.96 -7.60
N VAL A 132 8.45 4.42 -8.45
CA VAL A 132 7.77 5.73 -8.26
C VAL A 132 6.95 5.72 -6.97
N CYS A 133 6.23 4.64 -6.66
CA CYS A 133 5.46 4.52 -5.42
C CYS A 133 6.39 4.57 -4.19
N GLU A 134 7.48 3.80 -4.19
CA GLU A 134 8.46 3.76 -3.10
C GLU A 134 9.15 5.14 -2.90
N SER A 135 9.53 5.81 -4.01
CA SER A 135 10.10 7.16 -3.95
C SER A 135 9.13 8.17 -3.36
N LEU A 136 7.84 8.06 -3.70
CA LEU A 136 6.80 8.92 -3.16
C LEU A 136 6.63 8.72 -1.65
N GLU A 137 6.60 7.47 -1.18
CA GLU A 137 6.55 7.13 0.24
C GLU A 137 7.75 7.71 1.00
N GLN A 138 8.98 7.58 0.44
CA GLN A 138 10.17 8.21 1.00
C GLN A 138 10.06 9.73 1.08
N LEU A 139 9.50 10.40 0.06
CA LEU A 139 9.30 11.84 0.08
C LEU A 139 8.37 12.28 1.23
N TYR A 140 7.35 11.49 1.53
CA TYR A 140 6.47 11.77 2.67
C TYR A 140 7.20 11.70 4.02
N THR A 141 8.31 10.93 4.15
CA THR A 141 9.08 10.87 5.39
C THR A 141 9.75 12.19 5.78
N TYR A 142 9.89 13.14 4.85
CA TYR A 142 10.32 14.50 5.18
C TYR A 142 9.24 15.33 5.88
N GLY A 143 8.00 14.84 5.91
CA GLY A 143 6.90 15.46 6.62
C GLY A 143 6.96 15.23 8.13
N GLN A 144 6.48 16.21 8.89
CA GLN A 144 6.26 16.07 10.32
C GLN A 144 4.75 15.98 10.58
N ARG A 145 4.32 14.95 11.30
CA ARG A 145 2.93 14.81 11.70
C ARG A 145 2.56 15.89 12.71
N ILE A 146 1.54 16.69 12.39
CA ILE A 146 0.98 17.71 13.29
C ILE A 146 -0.15 17.09 14.13
N ASN A 147 -1.00 16.29 13.48
CA ASN A 147 -2.10 15.55 14.09
C ASN A 147 -2.47 14.35 13.19
N ASP A 148 -3.54 13.63 13.52
CA ASP A 148 -3.95 12.41 12.80
C ASP A 148 -4.28 12.63 11.32
N GLU A 149 -4.58 13.86 10.92
CA GLU A 149 -5.02 14.20 9.56
C GLU A 149 -4.00 15.05 8.78
N GLN A 150 -2.99 15.62 9.47
CA GLN A 150 -2.15 16.64 8.88
C GLN A 150 -0.65 16.32 8.99
N LEU A 151 0.02 16.45 7.86
CA LEU A 151 1.47 16.45 7.75
C LEU A 151 1.95 17.85 7.36
N ASN A 152 2.94 18.38 8.09
CA ASN A 152 3.68 19.56 7.66
C ASN A 152 4.84 19.11 6.79
N ILE A 153 4.75 19.35 5.49
CA ILE A 153 5.75 18.93 4.50
C ILE A 153 6.52 20.16 4.04
N PRO A 154 7.87 20.15 4.09
CA PRO A 154 8.69 21.25 3.58
C PRO A 154 8.40 21.52 2.09
N ALA A 155 8.36 22.80 1.70
CA ALA A 155 7.99 23.20 0.35
C ALA A 155 8.77 22.50 -0.79
N PRO A 156 10.08 22.24 -0.70
CA PRO A 156 10.79 21.46 -1.72
C PRO A 156 10.27 20.03 -1.86
N ALA A 157 10.00 19.35 -0.74
CA ALA A 157 9.46 17.99 -0.73
C ALA A 157 8.01 17.98 -1.26
N ALA A 158 7.18 18.96 -0.88
CA ALA A 158 5.80 19.09 -1.35
C ALA A 158 5.72 19.22 -2.88
N LYS A 159 6.66 19.96 -3.49
CA LYS A 159 6.75 20.07 -4.96
C LYS A 159 7.06 18.72 -5.60
N LEU A 160 8.06 17.99 -5.09
CA LEU A 160 8.41 16.66 -5.59
C LEU A 160 7.28 15.65 -5.40
N ILE A 161 6.60 15.68 -4.26
CA ILE A 161 5.42 14.83 -4.01
C ILE A 161 4.38 15.04 -5.10
N LEU A 162 4.05 16.29 -5.44
CA LEU A 162 3.09 16.58 -6.50
C LEU A 162 3.55 16.03 -7.87
N GLU A 163 4.83 16.18 -8.19
CA GLU A 163 5.41 15.66 -9.43
C GLU A 163 5.33 14.12 -9.46
N TYR A 164 5.68 13.44 -8.37
CA TYR A 164 5.62 11.98 -8.28
C TYR A 164 4.19 11.43 -8.22
N GLU A 165 3.23 12.14 -7.61
CA GLU A 165 1.81 11.75 -7.67
C GLU A 165 1.28 11.81 -9.11
N ASN A 166 1.63 12.86 -9.86
CA ASN A 166 1.28 12.96 -11.27
C ASN A 166 1.95 11.85 -12.10
N LEU A 167 3.22 11.55 -11.83
CA LEU A 167 3.96 10.50 -12.50
C LEU A 167 3.36 9.12 -12.21
N LYS A 168 3.02 8.83 -10.96
CA LYS A 168 2.33 7.60 -10.53
C LYS A 168 1.01 7.41 -11.27
N ALA A 169 0.19 8.47 -11.35
CA ALA A 169 -1.07 8.43 -12.09
C ALA A 169 -0.85 8.18 -13.59
N ALA A 170 0.15 8.83 -14.19
CA ALA A 170 0.50 8.65 -15.59
C ALA A 170 0.98 7.21 -15.88
N TYR A 171 1.82 6.62 -15.02
CA TYR A 171 2.25 5.22 -15.14
C TYR A 171 1.06 4.26 -15.10
N LEU A 172 0.15 4.47 -14.15
CA LEU A 172 -1.02 3.62 -14.01
C LEU A 172 -1.90 3.64 -15.28
N VAL A 173 -2.15 4.84 -15.82
CA VAL A 173 -2.89 5.00 -17.08
C VAL A 173 -2.13 4.33 -18.24
N TYR A 174 -0.83 4.57 -18.35
CA TYR A 174 0.00 4.02 -19.41
C TYR A 174 0.02 2.48 -19.41
N ILE A 175 0.20 1.86 -18.24
CA ILE A 175 0.18 0.41 -18.08
C ILE A 175 -1.20 -0.15 -18.45
N ASN A 176 -2.29 0.47 -17.98
CA ASN A 176 -3.66 0.04 -18.27
C ASN A 176 -4.02 0.14 -19.76
N LEU A 177 -3.42 1.07 -20.49
CA LEU A 177 -3.54 1.19 -21.95
C LEU A 177 -2.63 0.22 -22.71
N GLY A 178 -1.96 -0.71 -22.03
CA GLY A 178 -1.10 -1.71 -22.64
C GLY A 178 0.31 -1.21 -22.95
N GLY A 179 0.76 -0.17 -22.27
CA GLY A 179 2.13 0.36 -22.37
C GLY A 179 3.17 -0.74 -22.11
N ARG A 180 4.17 -0.83 -22.99
CA ARG A 180 5.27 -1.79 -22.98
C ARG A 180 6.58 -1.08 -23.34
N PRO A 181 7.76 -1.66 -23.08
CA PRO A 181 9.05 -1.02 -23.39
C PRO A 181 9.21 -0.55 -24.83
N LYS A 182 8.56 -1.22 -25.78
CA LYS A 182 8.56 -0.85 -27.22
C LYS A 182 7.43 0.10 -27.62
N SER A 183 6.49 0.41 -26.74
CA SER A 183 5.41 1.36 -27.00
C SER A 183 5.95 2.79 -27.02
N LYS A 184 5.19 3.73 -27.63
CA LYS A 184 5.48 5.18 -27.52
C LYS A 184 5.70 5.56 -26.07
N CYS A 185 6.66 6.45 -25.80
CA CYS A 185 6.98 6.85 -24.44
C CYS A 185 5.81 7.56 -23.76
N ILE A 186 5.67 7.32 -22.44
CA ILE A 186 4.69 7.97 -21.57
C ILE A 186 4.78 9.51 -21.61
N CYS A 187 5.97 10.07 -21.89
CA CYS A 187 6.18 11.52 -22.02
C CYS A 187 5.56 12.13 -23.29
N GLY A 188 4.96 11.32 -24.18
CA GLY A 188 4.40 11.76 -25.47
C GLY A 188 5.42 12.04 -26.57
N GLY A 189 6.72 11.87 -26.31
CA GLY A 189 7.80 12.07 -27.27
C GLY A 189 7.81 11.04 -28.40
N GLN A 190 8.72 11.24 -29.37
CA GLN A 190 8.85 10.39 -30.57
C GLN A 190 9.50 9.03 -30.29
N LYS A 191 10.25 8.89 -29.18
CA LYS A 191 10.95 7.68 -28.81
C LYS A 191 10.00 6.66 -28.16
N ASN A 192 10.33 5.37 -28.24
CA ASN A 192 9.67 4.38 -27.42
C ASN A 192 10.21 4.44 -25.97
N TYR A 193 9.41 3.88 -25.04
CA TYR A 193 9.65 3.96 -23.61
C TYR A 193 11.09 3.57 -23.23
N LYS A 194 11.54 2.39 -23.67
CA LYS A 194 12.89 1.87 -23.40
C LYS A 194 14.02 2.85 -23.76
N ASN A 195 13.85 3.62 -24.82
CA ASN A 195 14.90 4.52 -25.32
C ASN A 195 14.78 5.95 -24.78
N CYS A 196 13.77 6.22 -23.96
CA CYS A 196 13.49 7.54 -23.41
C CYS A 196 13.63 7.61 -21.90
N GLN A 197 13.02 6.67 -21.19
CA GLN A 197 12.87 6.73 -19.72
C GLN A 197 13.87 5.86 -18.95
N GLU A 198 14.41 4.80 -19.56
CA GLU A 198 15.35 3.88 -18.88
C GLU A 198 16.62 4.59 -18.37
N ASN A 199 16.88 5.82 -18.84
CA ASN A 199 18.05 6.62 -18.43
C ASN A 199 17.72 7.75 -17.44
N GLU A 200 16.44 8.01 -17.12
CA GLU A 200 16.03 9.15 -16.29
C GLU A 200 15.58 8.74 -14.86
N ILE A 201 15.24 7.45 -14.67
CA ILE A 201 14.79 6.92 -13.38
C ILE A 201 15.93 6.22 -12.60
N LYS A 202 17.10 6.07 -13.23
CA LYS A 202 18.33 5.58 -12.61
C LYS A 202 19.13 6.74 -12.06
#